data_5f92c50c2bc43f1c70aab49fbc9a0b12
#
_entry.id   5f92c50c2bc43f1c70aab49fbc9a0b12
#
_cell.length_a   1.000
_cell.length_b   1.000
_cell.length_c   1.000
_cell.angle_alpha   90.00
_cell.angle_beta   90.00
_cell.angle_gamma   90.00
#
_symmetry.space_group_name_H-M   'P 1'
#
loop_
_entity.id
_entity.type
_entity.pdbx_description
1 polymer ?
#
loop_
_entity_poly.entity_id
_entity_poly.type
_entity_poly.pdbx_seq_one_letter_code
_entity_poly.pdbx_strand_id
1 'polypeptide(L)'
;GCPRRLLLVSNSTLHGGGYLGHCQQHIQSFLGGKVKRVLFVPYALHDRDAYARTAREKFESLGYGLDSIHESCDPVEAVRKSEAIFIGGGNTFRLLKALYDNSLIQEIRKRVLEDGVPYMGSSAGTNVATVSINTTNDMPIVYPPSLQALGLVPFNINPHYLDPDDKSTHMGETREERIRQYHEEPNTPPVLGLREGAMLLVEGDKATLQGVTGARLFLRGKKPTEHEPGTDFSFLLIDSNLQKL
;
A
#
# COMPACT_ATOMS: atom_id res chain seq x y z
N GLY A 1 -2.68 -17.70 14.22
CA GLY A 1 -2.38 -16.38 13.77
C GLY A 1 -2.85 -16.12 12.34
N CYS A 2 -2.90 -14.86 11.98
CA CYS A 2 -3.25 -14.44 10.62
C CYS A 2 -2.11 -14.79 9.66
N PRO A 3 -2.39 -15.48 8.53
CA PRO A 3 -1.34 -15.86 7.58
C PRO A 3 -0.93 -14.74 6.63
N ARG A 4 -1.39 -13.51 6.82
CA ARG A 4 -1.13 -12.41 5.88
C ARG A 4 0.35 -12.14 5.69
N ARG A 5 0.71 -11.83 4.45
CA ARG A 5 2.04 -11.39 4.08
C ARG A 5 1.90 -10.18 3.16
N LEU A 6 2.46 -9.05 3.58
CA LEU A 6 2.32 -7.78 2.87
C LEU A 6 3.69 -7.11 2.75
N LEU A 7 3.95 -6.52 1.59
CA LEU A 7 5.06 -5.60 1.39
C LEU A 7 4.46 -4.29 0.89
N LEU A 8 4.42 -3.28 1.76
CA LEU A 8 3.75 -2.01 1.49
C LEU A 8 4.80 -0.92 1.25
N VAL A 9 4.99 -0.57 -0.01
CA VAL A 9 6.06 0.33 -0.46
C VAL A 9 5.51 1.74 -0.62
N SER A 10 6.26 2.74 -0.18
CA SER A 10 5.85 4.14 -0.29
C SER A 10 5.76 4.59 -1.76
N ASN A 11 6.75 4.24 -2.56
CA ASN A 11 6.88 4.73 -3.93
C ASN A 11 7.47 3.66 -4.85
N SER A 12 7.19 3.78 -6.15
CA SER A 12 7.69 2.82 -7.14
C SER A 12 9.03 3.22 -7.76
N THR A 13 9.40 4.51 -7.67
CA THR A 13 10.62 5.03 -8.28
C THR A 13 11.31 6.00 -7.32
N LEU A 14 12.58 5.72 -7.00
CA LEU A 14 13.41 6.62 -6.21
C LEU A 14 14.36 7.33 -7.16
N HIS A 15 14.66 8.61 -6.86
CA HIS A 15 15.51 9.43 -7.73
C HIS A 15 16.83 8.73 -8.07
N GLY A 16 17.14 8.63 -9.36
CA GLY A 16 18.32 7.93 -9.85
C GLY A 16 18.15 6.43 -10.03
N GLY A 17 17.01 5.86 -9.63
CA GLY A 17 16.70 4.45 -9.81
C GLY A 17 15.60 4.23 -10.83
N GLY A 18 15.50 3.03 -11.39
CA GLY A 18 14.40 2.66 -12.28
C GLY A 18 13.16 2.21 -11.52
N TYR A 19 12.14 1.83 -12.25
CA TYR A 19 10.88 1.34 -11.69
C TYR A 19 11.16 0.17 -10.73
N LEU A 20 10.77 0.32 -9.45
CA LEU A 20 10.98 -0.64 -8.36
C LEU A 20 12.46 -1.00 -8.13
N GLY A 21 13.39 -0.18 -8.64
CA GLY A 21 14.82 -0.48 -8.53
C GLY A 21 15.32 -0.49 -7.09
N HIS A 22 14.80 0.41 -6.26
CA HIS A 22 15.23 0.54 -4.86
C HIS A 22 14.70 -0.61 -3.97
N CYS A 23 13.72 -1.37 -4.41
CA CYS A 23 13.11 -2.42 -3.60
C CYS A 23 13.16 -3.81 -4.24
N GLN A 24 13.91 -3.97 -5.34
CA GLN A 24 13.93 -5.26 -6.06
C GLN A 24 14.42 -6.43 -5.20
N GLN A 25 15.41 -6.23 -4.35
CA GLN A 25 15.88 -7.28 -3.45
C GLN A 25 14.82 -7.63 -2.40
N HIS A 26 14.09 -6.62 -1.91
CA HIS A 26 12.99 -6.84 -0.97
C HIS A 26 11.86 -7.64 -1.63
N ILE A 27 11.57 -7.35 -2.90
CA ILE A 27 10.54 -8.09 -3.65
C ILE A 27 10.95 -9.55 -3.79
N GLN A 28 12.20 -9.81 -4.18
CA GLN A 28 12.69 -11.18 -4.35
C GLN A 28 12.70 -11.96 -3.05
N SER A 29 13.12 -11.33 -1.95
CA SER A 29 13.06 -11.96 -0.63
C SER A 29 11.62 -12.22 -0.19
N PHE A 30 10.72 -11.27 -0.47
CA PHE A 30 9.32 -11.36 -0.08
C PHE A 30 8.57 -12.45 -0.84
N LEU A 31 8.71 -12.48 -2.16
CA LEU A 31 8.02 -13.48 -2.99
C LEU A 31 8.69 -14.85 -2.94
N GLY A 32 10.01 -14.86 -2.81
CA GLY A 32 10.78 -16.11 -2.73
C GLY A 32 10.76 -16.92 -4.01
N GLY A 33 11.08 -18.21 -3.88
CA GLY A 33 11.17 -19.12 -5.03
C GLY A 33 9.91 -19.93 -5.32
N LYS A 34 8.91 -19.91 -4.44
CA LYS A 34 7.66 -20.65 -4.64
C LYS A 34 6.71 -19.93 -5.58
N VAL A 35 6.68 -18.58 -5.51
CA VAL A 35 5.87 -17.77 -6.41
C VAL A 35 6.53 -17.80 -7.80
N LYS A 36 5.77 -18.15 -8.80
CA LYS A 36 6.23 -18.16 -10.20
C LYS A 36 5.63 -17.02 -11.00
N ARG A 37 4.38 -16.66 -10.70
CA ARG A 37 3.66 -15.62 -11.42
C ARG A 37 2.98 -14.68 -10.44
N VAL A 38 2.94 -13.39 -10.81
CA VAL A 38 2.32 -12.32 -10.03
C VAL A 38 1.11 -11.79 -10.79
N LEU A 39 -0.02 -11.63 -10.11
CA LEU A 39 -1.17 -10.95 -10.67
C LEU A 39 -1.02 -9.45 -10.42
N PHE A 40 -0.94 -8.68 -11.49
CA PHE A 40 -0.78 -7.23 -11.44
C PHE A 40 -2.11 -6.53 -11.61
N VAL A 41 -2.39 -5.53 -10.76
CA VAL A 41 -3.61 -4.72 -10.83
C VAL A 41 -3.21 -3.30 -11.21
N PRO A 42 -3.43 -2.87 -12.48
CA PRO A 42 -3.00 -1.56 -13.00
C PRO A 42 -4.07 -0.48 -12.89
N TYR A 43 -5.10 -0.67 -12.10
CA TYR A 43 -6.32 0.15 -12.11
C TYR A 43 -6.12 1.62 -11.69
N ALA A 44 -4.99 1.94 -11.06
CA ALA A 44 -4.72 3.29 -10.61
C ALA A 44 -4.30 4.25 -11.74
N LEU A 45 -3.82 3.73 -12.88
CA LEU A 45 -3.44 4.51 -14.03
C LEU A 45 -4.46 4.38 -15.16
N HIS A 46 -4.54 5.42 -15.98
CA HIS A 46 -5.46 5.43 -17.13
C HIS A 46 -4.99 4.45 -18.22
N ASP A 47 -3.71 4.51 -18.59
CA ASP A 47 -3.13 3.61 -19.61
C ASP A 47 -2.67 2.30 -18.96
N ARG A 48 -3.59 1.36 -18.86
CA ARG A 48 -3.36 0.07 -18.22
C ARG A 48 -2.39 -0.81 -19.00
N ASP A 49 -2.45 -0.76 -20.33
CA ASP A 49 -1.57 -1.56 -21.19
C ASP A 49 -0.10 -1.13 -21.05
N ALA A 50 0.16 0.17 -21.09
CA ALA A 50 1.51 0.70 -20.92
C ALA A 50 2.05 0.35 -19.52
N TYR A 51 1.21 0.47 -18.50
CA TYR A 51 1.60 0.15 -17.12
C TYR A 51 1.92 -1.34 -16.98
N ALA A 52 1.08 -2.19 -17.55
CA ALA A 52 1.31 -3.64 -17.52
C ALA A 52 2.63 -4.01 -18.20
N ARG A 53 2.98 -3.37 -19.32
CA ARG A 53 4.27 -3.61 -20.00
C ARG A 53 5.45 -3.28 -19.07
N THR A 54 5.41 -2.12 -18.43
CA THR A 54 6.46 -1.69 -17.51
C THR A 54 6.61 -2.66 -16.35
N ALA A 55 5.49 -3.04 -15.73
CA ALA A 55 5.49 -3.96 -14.60
C ALA A 55 5.97 -5.35 -15.03
N ARG A 56 5.52 -5.83 -16.18
CA ARG A 56 5.89 -7.16 -16.69
C ARG A 56 7.39 -7.24 -16.96
N GLU A 57 7.96 -6.24 -17.62
CA GLU A 57 9.40 -6.19 -17.86
C GLU A 57 10.19 -6.27 -16.56
N LYS A 58 9.76 -5.52 -15.55
CA LYS A 58 10.47 -5.49 -14.26
C LYS A 58 10.39 -6.85 -13.56
N PHE A 59 9.18 -7.41 -13.45
CA PHE A 59 9.01 -8.69 -12.75
C PHE A 59 9.68 -9.84 -13.49
N GLU A 60 9.65 -9.84 -14.81
CA GLU A 60 10.39 -10.84 -15.59
C GLU A 60 11.89 -10.74 -15.36
N SER A 61 12.41 -9.51 -15.23
CA SER A 61 13.84 -9.32 -14.91
C SER A 61 14.20 -9.86 -13.53
N LEU A 62 13.22 -9.96 -12.63
CA LEU A 62 13.41 -10.51 -11.28
C LEU A 62 13.14 -12.02 -11.22
N GLY A 63 12.70 -12.62 -12.32
CA GLY A 63 12.44 -14.05 -12.38
C GLY A 63 10.99 -14.46 -12.20
N TYR A 64 10.04 -13.54 -12.30
CA TYR A 64 8.61 -13.80 -12.11
C TYR A 64 7.82 -13.47 -13.36
N GLY A 65 6.89 -14.38 -13.74
CA GLY A 65 5.90 -14.05 -14.76
C GLY A 65 4.88 -13.09 -14.20
N LEU A 66 4.23 -12.31 -15.06
CA LEU A 66 3.22 -11.34 -14.62
C LEU A 66 2.02 -11.40 -15.55
N ASP A 67 0.85 -11.52 -14.95
CA ASP A 67 -0.44 -11.46 -15.63
C ASP A 67 -1.16 -10.20 -15.16
N SER A 68 -1.64 -9.38 -16.10
CA SER A 68 -2.38 -8.17 -15.71
C SER A 68 -3.88 -8.47 -15.66
N ILE A 69 -4.53 -8.09 -14.57
CA ILE A 69 -5.94 -8.41 -14.34
C ILE A 69 -6.85 -7.80 -15.41
N HIS A 70 -6.47 -6.66 -15.99
CA HIS A 70 -7.30 -5.99 -17.02
C HIS A 70 -7.33 -6.78 -18.34
N GLU A 71 -6.42 -7.72 -18.53
CA GLU A 71 -6.40 -8.60 -19.71
C GLU A 71 -7.24 -9.86 -19.48
N SER A 72 -7.72 -10.08 -18.27
CA SER A 72 -8.54 -11.24 -17.92
C SER A 72 -10.02 -10.95 -18.19
N CYS A 73 -10.73 -11.93 -18.73
CA CYS A 73 -12.18 -11.81 -18.94
C CYS A 73 -12.96 -11.96 -17.62
N ASP A 74 -12.35 -12.54 -16.58
CA ASP A 74 -12.98 -12.75 -15.28
C ASP A 74 -12.01 -12.31 -14.16
N PRO A 75 -12.07 -11.04 -13.73
CA PRO A 75 -11.16 -10.53 -12.67
C PRO A 75 -11.28 -11.29 -11.35
N VAL A 76 -12.48 -11.70 -10.96
CA VAL A 76 -12.68 -12.45 -9.71
C VAL A 76 -11.93 -13.77 -9.77
N GLU A 77 -12.04 -14.50 -10.88
CA GLU A 77 -11.34 -15.76 -11.05
C GLU A 77 -9.83 -15.56 -11.10
N ALA A 78 -9.37 -14.46 -11.71
CA ALA A 78 -7.95 -14.14 -11.73
C ALA A 78 -7.39 -13.99 -10.31
N VAL A 79 -8.12 -13.32 -9.42
CA VAL A 79 -7.73 -13.20 -8.01
C VAL A 79 -7.73 -14.57 -7.32
N ARG A 80 -8.77 -15.37 -7.56
CA ARG A 80 -8.89 -16.71 -6.95
C ARG A 80 -7.76 -17.65 -7.33
N LYS A 81 -7.18 -17.48 -8.50
CA LYS A 81 -6.08 -18.32 -8.99
C LYS A 81 -4.68 -17.74 -8.70
N SER A 82 -4.61 -16.53 -8.18
CA SER A 82 -3.33 -15.83 -8.05
C SER A 82 -2.40 -16.49 -7.05
N GLU A 83 -1.09 -16.49 -7.36
CA GLU A 83 -0.03 -16.94 -6.45
C GLU A 83 0.51 -15.77 -5.63
N ALA A 84 0.40 -14.54 -6.14
CA ALA A 84 0.77 -13.31 -5.47
C ALA A 84 0.04 -12.17 -6.16
N ILE A 85 -0.23 -11.10 -5.43
CA ILE A 85 -0.95 -9.93 -5.95
C ILE A 85 -0.06 -8.70 -5.79
N PHE A 86 0.10 -7.93 -6.88
CA PHE A 86 0.78 -6.64 -6.84
C PHE A 86 -0.17 -5.56 -7.37
N ILE A 87 -0.43 -4.56 -6.53
CA ILE A 87 -1.24 -3.40 -6.91
C ILE A 87 -0.34 -2.18 -6.99
N GLY A 88 -0.25 -1.60 -8.17
CA GLY A 88 0.63 -0.48 -8.45
C GLY A 88 0.04 0.88 -8.12
N GLY A 89 0.87 1.91 -8.26
CA GLY A 89 0.51 3.28 -7.98
C GLY A 89 -0.24 3.99 -9.10
N GLY A 90 -0.62 5.21 -8.83
CA GLY A 90 -1.42 6.09 -9.67
C GLY A 90 -2.43 6.80 -8.80
N ASN A 91 -3.66 6.98 -9.28
CA ASN A 91 -4.70 7.63 -8.49
C ASN A 91 -5.45 6.63 -7.62
N THR A 92 -5.43 6.85 -6.31
CA THR A 92 -6.03 5.95 -5.31
C THR A 92 -7.54 5.83 -5.46
N PHE A 93 -8.24 6.92 -5.80
CA PHE A 93 -9.70 6.90 -5.97
C PHE A 93 -10.10 6.08 -7.20
N ARG A 94 -9.37 6.25 -8.31
CA ARG A 94 -9.59 5.44 -9.52
C ARG A 94 -9.39 3.96 -9.21
N LEU A 95 -8.32 3.62 -8.50
CA LEU A 95 -8.02 2.26 -8.11
C LEU A 95 -9.14 1.67 -7.24
N LEU A 96 -9.51 2.37 -6.18
CA LEU A 96 -10.52 1.84 -5.24
C LEU A 96 -11.86 1.65 -5.93
N LYS A 97 -12.28 2.62 -6.77
CA LYS A 97 -13.52 2.50 -7.51
C LYS A 97 -13.52 1.26 -8.40
N ALA A 98 -12.41 1.03 -9.13
CA ALA A 98 -12.30 -0.15 -10.00
C ALA A 98 -12.34 -1.46 -9.20
N LEU A 99 -11.74 -1.49 -8.00
CA LEU A 99 -11.82 -2.67 -7.14
C LEU A 99 -13.28 -2.95 -6.73
N TYR A 100 -14.04 -1.92 -6.38
CA TYR A 100 -15.46 -2.09 -6.06
C TYR A 100 -16.27 -2.50 -7.30
N ASP A 101 -16.05 -1.83 -8.42
CA ASP A 101 -16.81 -2.08 -9.66
C ASP A 101 -16.61 -3.52 -10.17
N ASN A 102 -15.46 -4.12 -9.89
CA ASN A 102 -15.14 -5.49 -10.31
C ASN A 102 -15.35 -6.51 -9.20
N SER A 103 -15.93 -6.10 -8.08
CA SER A 103 -16.25 -7.00 -6.95
C SER A 103 -15.02 -7.69 -6.36
N LEU A 104 -13.88 -6.97 -6.28
CA LEU A 104 -12.61 -7.55 -5.89
C LEU A 104 -12.23 -7.36 -4.43
N ILE A 105 -12.92 -6.47 -3.69
CA ILE A 105 -12.55 -6.15 -2.31
C ILE A 105 -12.52 -7.43 -1.45
N GLN A 106 -13.62 -8.16 -1.39
CA GLN A 106 -13.70 -9.36 -0.55
C GLN A 106 -12.85 -10.50 -1.10
N GLU A 107 -12.72 -10.62 -2.41
CA GLU A 107 -11.91 -11.66 -3.03
C GLU A 107 -10.43 -11.50 -2.68
N ILE A 108 -9.91 -10.27 -2.76
CA ILE A 108 -8.51 -10.00 -2.39
C ILE A 108 -8.30 -10.20 -0.89
N ARG A 109 -9.25 -9.71 -0.06
CA ARG A 109 -9.18 -9.91 1.39
C ARG A 109 -9.07 -11.39 1.74
N LYS A 110 -9.91 -12.22 1.12
CA LYS A 110 -9.92 -13.65 1.38
C LYS A 110 -8.58 -14.30 1.01
N ARG A 111 -8.07 -14.00 -0.20
CA ARG A 111 -6.81 -14.57 -0.65
C ARG A 111 -5.64 -14.19 0.27
N VAL A 112 -5.60 -12.95 0.71
CA VAL A 112 -4.48 -12.44 1.52
C VAL A 112 -4.62 -12.86 2.99
N LEU A 113 -5.80 -12.66 3.58
CA LEU A 113 -6.02 -12.86 5.01
C LEU A 113 -6.25 -14.32 5.38
N GLU A 114 -6.92 -15.09 4.54
CA GLU A 114 -7.24 -16.50 4.83
C GLU A 114 -6.27 -17.46 4.15
N ASP A 115 -5.93 -17.23 2.89
CA ASP A 115 -5.09 -18.16 2.12
C ASP A 115 -3.59 -17.82 2.18
N GLY A 116 -3.25 -16.64 2.70
CA GLY A 116 -1.85 -16.25 2.86
C GLY A 116 -1.13 -15.88 1.56
N VAL A 117 -1.88 -15.52 0.51
CA VAL A 117 -1.29 -15.08 -0.75
C VAL A 117 -0.53 -13.78 -0.52
N PRO A 118 0.75 -13.69 -0.93
CA PRO A 118 1.52 -12.46 -0.75
C PRO A 118 0.89 -11.28 -1.49
N TYR A 119 0.81 -10.14 -0.80
CA TYR A 119 0.32 -8.89 -1.35
C TYR A 119 1.43 -7.86 -1.32
N MET A 120 1.70 -7.25 -2.47
CA MET A 120 2.60 -6.11 -2.57
C MET A 120 1.82 -4.91 -3.07
N GLY A 121 1.96 -3.77 -2.41
CA GLY A 121 1.39 -2.50 -2.85
C GLY A 121 2.47 -1.46 -3.01
N SER A 122 2.27 -0.55 -3.96
CA SER A 122 3.14 0.60 -4.15
C SER A 122 2.27 1.85 -4.26
N SER A 123 2.54 2.86 -3.43
CA SER A 123 1.84 4.14 -3.48
C SER A 123 0.32 3.96 -3.29
N ALA A 124 -0.49 4.14 -4.35
CA ALA A 124 -1.94 3.90 -4.29
C ALA A 124 -2.26 2.47 -3.84
N GLY A 125 -1.46 1.48 -4.30
CA GLY A 125 -1.63 0.09 -3.88
C GLY A 125 -1.36 -0.12 -2.40
N THR A 126 -0.53 0.73 -1.79
CA THR A 126 -0.31 0.74 -0.35
C THR A 126 -1.50 1.40 0.37
N ASN A 127 -2.03 2.50 -0.16
CA ASN A 127 -3.22 3.15 0.40
C ASN A 127 -4.40 2.17 0.51
N VAL A 128 -4.69 1.44 -0.57
CA VAL A 128 -5.86 0.54 -0.58
C VAL A 128 -5.66 -0.72 0.27
N ALA A 129 -4.43 -1.01 0.68
CA ALA A 129 -4.17 -2.13 1.59
C ALA A 129 -4.62 -1.85 3.02
N THR A 130 -4.80 -0.59 3.39
CA THR A 130 -5.15 -0.17 4.74
C THR A 130 -6.66 -0.16 4.97
N VAL A 131 -7.08 0.36 6.12
CA VAL A 131 -8.49 0.38 6.53
C VAL A 131 -9.33 1.29 5.63
N SER A 132 -8.76 2.38 5.13
CA SER A 132 -9.46 3.35 4.29
C SER A 132 -8.45 4.14 3.47
N ILE A 133 -8.94 4.86 2.45
CA ILE A 133 -8.09 5.75 1.66
C ILE A 133 -8.15 7.20 2.14
N ASN A 134 -8.63 7.43 3.37
CA ASN A 134 -8.81 8.79 3.91
C ASN A 134 -7.50 9.58 3.97
N THR A 135 -6.35 8.92 4.08
CA THR A 135 -5.05 9.58 4.18
C THR A 135 -4.26 9.61 2.87
N THR A 136 -4.92 9.39 1.74
CA THR A 136 -4.26 9.53 0.44
C THR A 136 -3.93 10.99 0.13
N ASN A 137 -2.87 11.19 -0.65
CA ASN A 137 -2.49 12.52 -1.13
C ASN A 137 -3.19 12.87 -2.45
N ASP A 138 -3.94 11.93 -3.02
CA ASP A 138 -4.45 12.03 -4.38
C ASP A 138 -5.73 12.86 -4.46
N MET A 139 -5.99 13.37 -5.67
CA MET A 139 -7.20 14.13 -5.96
C MET A 139 -8.37 13.18 -6.22
N PRO A 140 -9.56 13.45 -5.66
CA PRO A 140 -10.74 12.59 -5.87
C PRO A 140 -11.36 12.83 -7.25
N ILE A 141 -10.76 12.24 -8.28
CA ILE A 141 -11.18 12.40 -9.68
C ILE A 141 -12.39 11.54 -10.05
N VAL A 142 -12.65 10.50 -9.27
CA VAL A 142 -13.84 9.64 -9.36
C VAL A 142 -14.29 9.33 -7.94
N TYR A 143 -15.50 8.80 -7.78
CA TYR A 143 -16.09 8.55 -6.47
C TYR A 143 -16.38 7.07 -6.27
N PRO A 144 -15.57 6.36 -5.49
CA PRO A 144 -15.90 4.98 -5.11
C PRO A 144 -17.12 4.98 -4.18
N PRO A 145 -17.88 3.87 -4.09
CA PRO A 145 -19.07 3.81 -3.25
C PRO A 145 -18.78 3.96 -1.76
N SER A 146 -17.54 3.73 -1.35
CA SER A 146 -17.07 3.89 0.02
C SER A 146 -15.58 4.23 -0.02
N LEU A 147 -15.07 4.87 1.04
CA LEU A 147 -13.64 5.10 1.20
C LEU A 147 -12.97 3.94 1.95
N GLN A 148 -13.75 2.96 2.41
CA GLN A 148 -13.20 1.75 3.01
C GLN A 148 -12.42 0.96 1.96
N ALA A 149 -11.23 0.53 2.34
CA ALA A 149 -10.32 -0.17 1.44
C ALA A 149 -10.24 -1.67 1.79
N LEU A 150 -9.13 -2.32 1.48
CA LEU A 150 -9.00 -3.75 1.66
C LEU A 150 -8.89 -4.18 3.13
N GLY A 151 -8.50 -3.28 4.03
CA GLY A 151 -8.44 -3.59 5.45
C GLY A 151 -7.48 -4.72 5.79
N LEU A 152 -6.36 -4.81 5.08
CA LEU A 152 -5.35 -5.84 5.35
C LEU A 152 -4.54 -5.50 6.61
N VAL A 153 -4.52 -4.23 6.97
CA VAL A 153 -3.99 -3.73 8.25
C VAL A 153 -5.01 -2.77 8.86
N PRO A 154 -5.09 -2.66 10.21
CA PRO A 154 -6.13 -1.88 10.89
C PRO A 154 -5.77 -0.39 11.11
N PHE A 155 -4.86 0.15 10.32
CA PHE A 155 -4.43 1.55 10.42
C PHE A 155 -4.32 2.15 9.03
N ASN A 156 -4.02 3.46 8.97
CA ASN A 156 -3.83 4.17 7.70
C ASN A 156 -2.34 4.34 7.40
N ILE A 157 -2.02 4.51 6.11
CA ILE A 157 -0.68 4.86 5.66
C ILE A 157 -0.79 6.09 4.76
N ASN A 158 0.14 7.03 4.93
CA ASN A 158 0.33 8.12 3.99
C ASN A 158 1.64 7.84 3.24
N PRO A 159 1.56 7.26 2.03
CA PRO A 159 2.76 7.05 1.21
C PRO A 159 3.25 8.38 0.64
N HIS A 160 4.49 8.43 0.18
CA HIS A 160 5.13 9.68 -0.28
C HIS A 160 5.09 10.76 0.80
N TYR A 161 5.21 10.37 2.07
CA TYR A 161 5.19 11.35 3.15
C TYR A 161 6.35 12.34 2.98
N LEU A 162 6.01 13.63 3.09
CA LEU A 162 6.97 14.71 2.97
C LEU A 162 6.94 15.54 4.25
N ASP A 163 8.14 15.82 4.79
CA ASP A 163 8.27 16.71 5.92
C ASP A 163 7.98 18.17 5.50
N PRO A 164 7.51 19.01 6.42
CA PRO A 164 7.36 20.42 6.13
C PRO A 164 8.72 21.03 5.76
N ASP A 165 8.76 21.87 4.71
CA ASP A 165 9.96 22.58 4.32
C ASP A 165 9.90 24.01 4.87
N ASP A 166 10.68 24.30 5.90
CA ASP A 166 10.73 25.61 6.56
C ASP A 166 11.24 26.71 5.61
N LYS A 167 11.94 26.33 4.55
CA LYS A 167 12.46 27.27 3.55
C LYS A 167 11.46 27.54 2.42
N SER A 168 10.36 26.76 2.37
CA SER A 168 9.35 26.93 1.35
C SER A 168 8.52 28.17 1.60
N THR A 169 8.25 28.94 0.57
CA THR A 169 7.27 30.03 0.61
C THR A 169 5.86 29.52 0.33
N HIS A 170 5.70 28.22 0.16
CA HIS A 170 4.41 27.60 -0.12
C HIS A 170 3.45 27.77 1.05
N MET A 171 2.28 28.32 0.78
CA MET A 171 1.27 28.64 1.80
C MET A 171 0.22 27.54 1.94
N GLY A 172 0.41 26.40 1.26
CA GLY A 172 -0.51 25.28 1.31
C GLY A 172 -0.32 24.38 2.54
N GLU A 173 -1.28 23.52 2.77
CA GLU A 173 -1.22 22.56 3.87
C GLU A 173 -0.11 21.54 3.67
N THR A 174 0.63 21.25 4.74
CA THR A 174 1.59 20.15 4.77
C THR A 174 0.85 18.82 4.95
N ARG A 175 1.53 17.72 4.66
CA ARG A 175 0.97 16.39 4.94
C ARG A 175 0.70 16.20 6.42
N GLU A 176 1.58 16.71 7.29
CA GLU A 176 1.38 16.64 8.73
C GLU A 176 0.10 17.38 9.17
N GLU A 177 -0.13 18.58 8.62
CA GLU A 177 -1.35 19.33 8.93
C GLU A 177 -2.60 18.59 8.49
N ARG A 178 -2.57 17.96 7.31
CA ARG A 178 -3.70 17.20 6.79
C ARG A 178 -3.99 15.98 7.66
N ILE A 179 -2.94 15.28 8.11
CA ILE A 179 -3.10 14.14 9.02
C ILE A 179 -3.62 14.61 10.37
N ARG A 180 -3.15 15.77 10.87
CA ARG A 180 -3.65 16.35 12.12
C ARG A 180 -5.15 16.64 12.02
N GLN A 181 -5.61 17.21 10.91
CA GLN A 181 -7.04 17.45 10.68
C GLN A 181 -7.84 16.15 10.68
N TYR A 182 -7.30 15.12 10.06
CA TYR A 182 -7.93 13.80 10.08
C TYR A 182 -8.11 13.30 11.52
N HIS A 183 -7.10 13.49 12.36
CA HIS A 183 -7.14 13.04 13.75
C HIS A 183 -7.99 13.94 14.66
N GLU A 184 -8.52 15.06 14.17
CA GLU A 184 -9.52 15.84 14.89
C GLU A 184 -10.85 15.09 14.95
N GLU A 185 -11.11 14.23 13.98
CA GLU A 185 -12.31 13.40 13.98
C GLU A 185 -12.17 12.26 14.99
N PRO A 186 -13.26 11.88 15.68
CA PRO A 186 -13.19 10.83 16.71
C PRO A 186 -12.92 9.46 16.12
N ASN A 187 -12.23 8.62 16.89
CA ASN A 187 -11.99 7.22 16.60
C ASN A 187 -11.19 6.95 15.32
N THR A 188 -10.42 7.95 14.86
CA THR A 188 -9.58 7.75 13.68
C THR A 188 -8.35 6.91 14.05
N PRO A 189 -7.96 5.97 13.18
CA PRO A 189 -6.84 5.08 13.46
C PRO A 189 -5.49 5.77 13.35
N PRO A 190 -4.42 5.12 13.81
CA PRO A 190 -3.07 5.63 13.59
C PRO A 190 -2.78 5.82 12.11
N VAL A 191 -1.88 6.75 11.81
CA VAL A 191 -1.42 7.00 10.44
C VAL A 191 0.10 6.87 10.41
N LEU A 192 0.60 6.01 9.52
CA LEU A 192 2.04 5.83 9.33
C LEU A 192 2.43 6.57 8.05
N GLY A 193 3.19 7.65 8.20
CA GLY A 193 3.74 8.39 7.07
C GLY A 193 5.02 7.72 6.59
N LEU A 194 4.96 7.06 5.44
CA LEU A 194 6.13 6.40 4.84
C LEU A 194 6.81 7.36 3.88
N ARG A 195 8.05 7.73 4.16
CA ARG A 195 8.83 8.56 3.25
C ARG A 195 9.23 7.75 2.02
N GLU A 196 9.54 8.42 0.93
CA GLU A 196 10.04 7.74 -0.26
C GLU A 196 11.31 6.96 0.09
N GLY A 197 11.38 5.71 -0.36
CA GLY A 197 12.45 4.78 0.01
C GLY A 197 12.11 3.89 1.20
N ALA A 198 11.00 4.14 1.89
CA ALA A 198 10.55 3.33 3.03
C ALA A 198 9.50 2.32 2.58
N MET A 199 9.40 1.23 3.31
CA MET A 199 8.38 0.20 3.10
C MET A 199 8.10 -0.52 4.42
N LEU A 200 6.91 -1.10 4.52
CA LEU A 200 6.50 -1.87 5.69
C LEU A 200 6.32 -3.33 5.29
N LEU A 201 7.07 -4.20 5.94
CA LEU A 201 6.93 -5.65 5.77
C LEU A 201 6.02 -6.18 6.88
N VAL A 202 4.92 -6.82 6.50
CA VAL A 202 3.99 -7.42 7.45
C VAL A 202 3.97 -8.93 7.22
N GLU A 203 4.23 -9.68 8.27
CA GLU A 203 4.19 -11.15 8.23
C GLU A 203 3.45 -11.64 9.47
N GLY A 204 2.20 -12.08 9.29
CA GLY A 204 1.33 -12.46 10.39
C GLY A 204 1.07 -11.27 11.31
N ASP A 205 1.52 -11.37 12.54
CA ASP A 205 1.34 -10.34 13.57
C ASP A 205 2.58 -9.45 13.74
N LYS A 206 3.54 -9.54 12.83
CA LYS A 206 4.76 -8.73 12.87
C LYS A 206 4.79 -7.72 11.74
N ALA A 207 5.17 -6.49 12.06
CA ALA A 207 5.36 -5.43 11.08
C ALA A 207 6.69 -4.75 11.34
N THR A 208 7.52 -4.64 10.31
CA THR A 208 8.86 -4.07 10.40
C THR A 208 9.07 -3.02 9.33
N LEU A 209 9.57 -1.85 9.73
CA LEU A 209 9.94 -0.81 8.78
C LEU A 209 11.24 -1.19 8.09
N GLN A 210 11.24 -1.16 6.76
CA GLN A 210 12.39 -1.50 5.93
C GLN A 210 12.66 -0.40 4.92
N GLY A 211 13.76 -0.51 4.21
CA GLY A 211 14.16 0.46 3.21
C GLY A 211 15.28 1.35 3.69
N VAL A 212 15.43 2.52 3.03
CA VAL A 212 16.57 3.43 3.26
C VAL A 212 16.17 4.71 3.97
N THR A 213 14.89 4.95 4.17
CA THR A 213 14.38 6.16 4.84
C THR A 213 13.45 5.76 5.98
N GLY A 214 13.19 6.73 6.87
CA GLY A 214 12.35 6.49 8.03
C GLY A 214 10.87 6.75 7.79
N ALA A 215 10.10 6.58 8.85
CA ALA A 215 8.66 6.84 8.86
C ALA A 215 8.30 7.74 10.04
N ARG A 216 7.21 8.49 9.88
CA ARG A 216 6.67 9.34 10.93
C ARG A 216 5.32 8.77 11.36
N LEU A 217 5.19 8.45 12.64
CA LEU A 217 3.99 7.84 13.18
C LEU A 217 3.12 8.89 13.86
N PHE A 218 1.85 8.91 13.48
CA PHE A 218 0.83 9.82 14.03
C PHE A 218 -0.22 9.01 14.77
N LEU A 219 -0.33 9.25 16.05
CA LEU A 219 -1.37 8.68 16.91
C LEU A 219 -2.30 9.80 17.36
N ARG A 220 -3.61 9.56 17.28
CA ARG A 220 -4.60 10.56 17.66
C ARG A 220 -4.37 11.06 19.08
N GLY A 221 -4.29 12.39 19.23
CA GLY A 221 -4.09 13.02 20.54
C GLY A 221 -2.66 13.00 21.05
N LYS A 222 -1.69 12.54 20.25
CA LYS A 222 -0.28 12.49 20.64
C LYS A 222 0.60 13.22 19.64
N LYS A 223 1.79 13.62 20.09
CA LYS A 223 2.79 14.20 19.21
C LYS A 223 3.34 13.13 18.27
N PRO A 224 3.60 13.46 17.00
CA PRO A 224 4.20 12.53 16.08
C PRO A 224 5.59 12.06 16.54
N THR A 225 5.95 10.83 16.17
CA THR A 225 7.25 10.26 16.50
C THR A 225 7.97 9.79 15.23
N GLU A 226 9.30 9.90 15.24
CA GLU A 226 10.17 9.48 14.14
C GLU A 226 10.69 8.08 14.37
N HIS A 227 10.80 7.30 13.31
CA HIS A 227 11.26 5.91 13.38
C HIS A 227 12.18 5.59 12.22
N GLU A 228 13.29 4.95 12.53
CA GLU A 228 14.29 4.53 11.55
C GLU A 228 13.97 3.13 10.99
N PRO A 229 14.56 2.76 9.83
CA PRO A 229 14.45 1.38 9.35
C PRO A 229 14.88 0.37 10.41
N GLY A 230 14.16 -0.74 10.48
CA GLY A 230 14.33 -1.75 11.52
C GLY A 230 13.35 -1.64 12.68
N THR A 231 12.61 -0.53 12.75
CA THR A 231 11.61 -0.33 13.82
C THR A 231 10.50 -1.37 13.74
N ASP A 232 10.13 -1.91 14.89
CA ASP A 232 9.02 -2.85 15.02
C ASP A 232 7.72 -2.08 15.23
N PHE A 233 6.80 -2.20 14.27
CA PHE A 233 5.48 -1.61 14.31
C PHE A 233 4.37 -2.64 14.56
N SER A 234 4.72 -3.80 15.11
CA SER A 234 3.74 -4.87 15.34
C SER A 234 2.57 -4.43 16.22
N PHE A 235 2.79 -3.46 17.11
CA PHE A 235 1.72 -2.92 17.96
C PHE A 235 0.60 -2.24 17.15
N LEU A 236 0.88 -1.77 15.94
CA LEU A 236 -0.14 -1.16 15.07
C LEU A 236 -1.11 -2.20 14.48
N LEU A 237 -0.74 -3.47 14.51
CA LEU A 237 -1.58 -4.54 13.95
C LEU A 237 -2.70 -4.95 14.91
N ILE A 238 -2.66 -4.46 16.14
CA ILE A 238 -3.72 -4.72 17.12
C ILE A 238 -4.87 -3.73 16.84
N ASP A 239 -6.09 -4.27 16.63
CA ASP A 239 -7.26 -3.44 16.37
C ASP A 239 -7.49 -2.49 17.54
N SER A 240 -7.48 -1.17 17.28
CA SER A 240 -7.66 -0.14 18.31
C SER A 240 -9.02 -0.23 19.00
N ASN A 241 -10.02 -0.81 18.35
CA ASN A 241 -11.35 -1.01 18.97
C ASN A 241 -11.31 -2.06 20.07
N LEU A 242 -10.39 -3.03 19.99
CA LEU A 242 -10.21 -4.02 21.03
C LEU A 242 -9.49 -3.43 22.25
N GLN A 243 -8.71 -2.38 22.07
CA GLN A 243 -7.98 -1.74 23.17
C GLN A 243 -8.87 -0.84 24.02
N LYS A 244 -10.08 -0.52 23.56
CA LYS A 244 -11.05 0.33 24.29
C LYS A 244 -11.98 -0.48 25.21
N LEU A 245 -11.87 -1.78 25.14
CA LEU A 245 -12.61 -2.69 26.01
C LEU A 245 -11.78 -3.00 27.26
#